data_481e33fca54418a6eccef6c90ea3af84
#
_entry.id   481e33fca54418a6eccef6c90ea3af84
#
_cell.length_a   1.000
_cell.length_b   1.000
_cell.length_c   1.000
_cell.angle_alpha   90.00
_cell.angle_beta   90.00
_cell.angle_gamma   90.00
#
_symmetry.space_group_name_H-M   'P 1'
#
loop_
_entity.id
_entity.type
_entity.pdbx_description
1 polymer ?
#
loop_
_entity_poly.entity_id
_entity_poly.type
_entity_poly.pdbx_seq_one_letter_code
_entity_poly.pdbx_strand_id
1 'polypeptide(L)'
;MKIIHIVVGALCLGLTGSAAIWGMWCWYRGRSPRVFWWLLRAGQGFIVVEAILGGIWEASGRHASELHLIYGLVPIAVSFVAEQLRIASAQMVMDARGFESASELGKLEATEQRVVVMTIVQRELGVMVAAAVVMTVLLARAAGTG
;
A
#
# COMPACT_ATOMS: atom_id res chain seq x y z
N MET A 1 -8.39 20.88 -15.82
CA MET A 1 -8.86 19.96 -14.77
C MET A 1 -8.93 18.51 -15.30
N LYS A 2 -9.75 18.18 -16.36
CA LYS A 2 -9.92 16.79 -16.85
C LYS A 2 -8.59 16.10 -17.21
N ILE A 3 -7.71 16.77 -17.94
CA ILE A 3 -6.39 16.21 -18.35
C ILE A 3 -5.52 15.92 -17.14
N ILE A 4 -5.50 16.84 -16.15
CA ILE A 4 -4.70 16.66 -14.90
C ILE A 4 -5.18 15.42 -14.15
N HIS A 5 -6.49 15.26 -13.96
CA HIS A 5 -7.11 14.10 -13.33
C HIS A 5 -6.73 12.80 -14.06
N ILE A 6 -6.83 12.75 -15.39
CA ILE A 6 -6.43 11.57 -16.16
C ILE A 6 -4.94 11.25 -16.00
N VAL A 7 -4.07 12.25 -16.02
CA VAL A 7 -2.61 12.05 -15.88
C VAL A 7 -2.27 11.55 -14.47
N VAL A 8 -2.84 12.17 -13.43
CA VAL A 8 -2.62 11.77 -12.04
C VAL A 8 -3.17 10.36 -11.80
N GLY A 9 -4.38 10.04 -12.32
CA GLY A 9 -4.95 8.69 -12.23
C GLY A 9 -4.08 7.63 -12.92
N ALA A 10 -3.53 7.94 -14.10
CA ALA A 10 -2.59 7.06 -14.78
C ALA A 10 -1.28 6.84 -13.97
N LEU A 11 -0.77 7.88 -13.31
CA LEU A 11 0.38 7.77 -12.42
C LEU A 11 0.05 6.93 -11.19
N CYS A 12 -1.13 7.12 -10.57
CA CYS A 12 -1.58 6.26 -9.47
C CYS A 12 -1.56 4.79 -9.86
N LEU A 13 -2.19 4.46 -10.97
CA LEU A 13 -2.27 3.09 -11.48
C LEU A 13 -0.88 2.53 -11.84
N GLY A 14 -0.03 3.31 -12.50
CA GLY A 14 1.32 2.92 -12.87
C GLY A 14 2.21 2.64 -11.66
N LEU A 15 2.19 3.53 -10.66
CA LEU A 15 3.01 3.40 -9.45
C LEU A 15 2.54 2.23 -8.57
N THR A 16 1.24 2.10 -8.32
CA THR A 16 0.70 1.00 -7.52
C THR A 16 0.86 -0.35 -8.21
N GLY A 17 0.64 -0.42 -9.52
CA GLY A 17 0.86 -1.61 -10.33
C GLY A 17 2.33 -2.05 -10.35
N SER A 18 3.24 -1.10 -10.54
CA SER A 18 4.68 -1.37 -10.48
C SER A 18 5.10 -1.84 -9.08
N ALA A 19 4.54 -1.22 -8.02
CA ALA A 19 4.77 -1.66 -6.64
C ALA A 19 4.25 -3.09 -6.43
N ALA A 20 3.04 -3.42 -6.90
CA ALA A 20 2.46 -4.75 -6.77
C ALA A 20 3.33 -5.82 -7.44
N ILE A 21 3.73 -5.61 -8.69
CA ILE A 21 4.54 -6.56 -9.46
C ILE A 21 5.93 -6.74 -8.81
N TRP A 22 6.62 -5.62 -8.55
CA TRP A 22 7.96 -5.66 -7.96
C TRP A 22 7.95 -6.21 -6.54
N GLY A 23 6.96 -5.81 -5.74
CA GLY A 23 6.77 -6.29 -4.38
C GLY A 23 6.50 -7.79 -4.32
N MET A 24 5.64 -8.31 -5.19
CA MET A 24 5.33 -9.74 -5.29
C MET A 24 6.58 -10.56 -5.65
N TRP A 25 7.37 -10.10 -6.62
CA TRP A 25 8.63 -10.72 -6.97
C TRP A 25 9.62 -10.76 -5.81
N CYS A 26 9.77 -9.64 -5.10
CA CYS A 26 10.68 -9.54 -3.96
C CYS A 26 10.19 -10.37 -2.76
N TRP A 27 8.89 -10.40 -2.52
CA TRP A 27 8.27 -11.23 -1.48
C TRP A 27 8.53 -12.73 -1.74
N TYR A 28 8.30 -13.16 -2.98
CA TYR A 28 8.59 -14.54 -3.40
C TYR A 28 10.08 -14.89 -3.24
N ARG A 29 10.99 -13.96 -3.50
CA ARG A 29 12.45 -14.13 -3.37
C ARG A 29 12.98 -13.96 -1.94
N GLY A 30 12.14 -13.66 -0.96
CA GLY A 30 12.56 -13.40 0.42
C GLY A 30 13.45 -12.17 0.57
N ARG A 31 13.29 -11.14 -0.29
CA ARG A 31 14.09 -9.92 -0.29
C ARG A 31 13.28 -8.75 0.26
N SER A 32 13.96 -7.83 0.96
CA SER A 32 13.35 -6.56 1.40
C SER A 32 13.70 -5.43 0.42
N PRO A 33 12.78 -5.02 -0.47
CA PRO A 33 13.08 -4.06 -1.52
C PRO A 33 12.80 -2.63 -1.10
N ARG A 34 13.82 -1.77 -1.04
CA ARG A 34 13.63 -0.32 -0.86
C ARG A 34 12.77 0.30 -1.96
N VAL A 35 12.95 -0.16 -3.20
CA VAL A 35 12.21 0.35 -4.38
C VAL A 35 10.71 0.12 -4.25
N PHE A 36 10.27 -1.03 -3.74
CA PHE A 36 8.86 -1.30 -3.47
C PHE A 36 8.24 -0.23 -2.55
N TRP A 37 8.90 0.08 -1.45
CA TRP A 37 8.40 1.06 -0.48
C TRP A 37 8.28 2.46 -1.09
N TRP A 38 9.25 2.87 -1.91
CA TRP A 38 9.18 4.15 -2.61
C TRP A 38 8.04 4.20 -3.62
N LEU A 39 7.87 3.17 -4.45
CA LEU A 39 6.78 3.07 -5.42
C LEU A 39 5.42 3.09 -4.71
N LEU A 40 5.28 2.31 -3.65
CA LEU A 40 4.05 2.23 -2.88
C LEU A 40 3.70 3.58 -2.24
N ARG A 41 4.65 4.23 -1.56
CA ARG A 41 4.42 5.54 -0.92
C ARG A 41 4.10 6.63 -1.93
N ALA A 42 4.80 6.66 -3.04
CA ALA A 42 4.47 7.57 -4.13
C ALA A 42 3.05 7.31 -4.65
N GLY A 43 2.69 6.04 -4.93
CA GLY A 43 1.34 5.66 -5.34
C GLY A 43 0.27 6.10 -4.35
N GLN A 44 0.45 5.83 -3.05
CA GLN A 44 -0.47 6.26 -2.00
C GLN A 44 -0.61 7.80 -1.94
N GLY A 45 0.49 8.54 -2.09
CA GLY A 45 0.46 10.01 -2.15
C GLY A 45 -0.33 10.52 -3.35
N PHE A 46 -0.13 9.93 -4.53
CA PHE A 46 -0.89 10.28 -5.73
C PHE A 46 -2.38 9.93 -5.61
N ILE A 47 -2.75 8.83 -4.94
CA ILE A 47 -4.16 8.49 -4.64
C ILE A 47 -4.82 9.60 -3.82
N VAL A 48 -4.14 10.14 -2.81
CA VAL A 48 -4.66 11.27 -2.03
C VAL A 48 -4.84 12.51 -2.88
N VAL A 49 -3.86 12.83 -3.73
CA VAL A 49 -3.95 13.97 -4.67
C VAL A 49 -5.15 13.78 -5.61
N GLU A 50 -5.34 12.58 -6.14
CA GLU A 50 -6.45 12.24 -7.04
C GLU A 50 -7.81 12.39 -6.35
N ALA A 51 -7.92 11.94 -5.11
CA ALA A 51 -9.13 12.11 -4.31
C ALA A 51 -9.47 13.58 -4.07
N ILE A 52 -8.46 14.42 -3.81
CA ILE A 52 -8.65 15.88 -3.67
C ILE A 52 -9.13 16.48 -4.99
N LEU A 53 -8.50 16.14 -6.11
CA LEU A 53 -8.90 16.62 -7.43
C LEU A 53 -10.32 16.18 -7.79
N GLY A 54 -10.69 14.93 -7.50
CA GLY A 54 -12.03 14.39 -7.67
C GLY A 54 -13.05 15.13 -6.80
N GLY A 55 -12.71 15.39 -5.53
CA GLY A 55 -13.56 16.15 -4.61
C GLY A 55 -13.82 17.60 -5.06
N ILE A 56 -12.78 18.27 -5.58
CA ILE A 56 -12.91 19.62 -6.16
C ILE A 56 -13.81 19.59 -7.41
N TRP A 57 -13.66 18.56 -8.24
CA TRP A 57 -14.49 18.37 -9.43
C TRP A 57 -15.97 18.19 -9.08
N GLU A 58 -16.25 17.32 -8.11
CA GLU A 58 -17.60 17.06 -7.59
C GLU A 58 -18.22 18.31 -6.98
N ALA A 59 -17.48 19.04 -6.13
CA ALA A 59 -17.92 20.28 -5.52
C ALA A 59 -18.19 21.42 -6.53
N SER A 60 -17.62 21.35 -7.74
CA SER A 60 -17.87 22.29 -8.82
C SER A 60 -19.15 21.98 -9.64
N GLY A 61 -19.99 21.06 -9.17
CA GLY A 61 -21.26 20.68 -9.81
C GLY A 61 -21.10 19.73 -11.00
N ARG A 62 -19.95 19.10 -11.13
CA ARG A 62 -19.67 18.09 -12.17
C ARG A 62 -19.64 16.73 -11.53
N HIS A 63 -20.72 15.99 -11.67
CA HIS A 63 -20.88 14.69 -11.01
C HIS A 63 -20.21 13.57 -11.77
N ALA A 64 -19.38 12.79 -11.07
CA ALA A 64 -18.87 11.53 -11.54
C ALA A 64 -19.90 10.42 -11.31
N SER A 65 -19.73 9.26 -11.96
CA SER A 65 -20.55 8.10 -11.64
C SER A 65 -20.28 7.62 -10.22
N GLU A 66 -21.31 7.10 -9.53
CA GLU A 66 -21.16 6.57 -8.17
C GLU A 66 -20.06 5.48 -8.10
N LEU A 67 -19.99 4.63 -9.11
CA LEU A 67 -18.97 3.57 -9.18
C LEU A 67 -17.57 4.16 -9.30
N HIS A 68 -17.38 5.25 -10.06
CA HIS A 68 -16.10 5.93 -10.16
C HIS A 68 -15.65 6.49 -8.81
N LEU A 69 -16.57 7.12 -8.08
CA LEU A 69 -16.30 7.65 -6.74
C LEU A 69 -15.92 6.52 -5.77
N ILE A 70 -16.68 5.43 -5.75
CA ILE A 70 -16.40 4.28 -4.88
C ILE A 70 -15.01 3.71 -5.19
N TYR A 71 -14.75 3.35 -6.44
CA TYR A 71 -13.46 2.75 -6.82
C TYR A 71 -12.27 3.71 -6.70
N GLY A 72 -12.51 5.03 -6.78
CA GLY A 72 -11.50 6.05 -6.57
C GLY A 72 -11.16 6.30 -5.09
N LEU A 73 -12.14 6.18 -4.18
CA LEU A 73 -11.97 6.48 -2.76
C LEU A 73 -11.58 5.24 -1.92
N VAL A 74 -12.09 4.05 -2.26
CA VAL A 74 -11.79 2.82 -1.52
C VAL A 74 -10.28 2.53 -1.40
N PRO A 75 -9.41 2.84 -2.38
CA PRO A 75 -7.96 2.69 -2.23
C PRO A 75 -7.36 3.43 -1.04
N ILE A 76 -7.95 4.55 -0.60
CA ILE A 76 -7.52 5.28 0.60
C ILE A 76 -7.80 4.44 1.84
N ALA A 77 -9.00 3.89 1.95
CA ALA A 77 -9.38 3.01 3.05
C ALA A 77 -8.52 1.75 3.08
N VAL A 78 -8.26 1.15 1.91
CA VAL A 78 -7.35 -0.01 1.76
C VAL A 78 -5.94 0.33 2.25
N SER A 79 -5.40 1.50 1.86
CA SER A 79 -4.09 1.97 2.33
C SER A 79 -4.05 2.08 3.85
N PHE A 80 -5.07 2.69 4.46
CA PHE A 80 -5.13 2.86 5.90
C PHE A 80 -5.20 1.52 6.64
N VAL A 81 -6.10 0.63 6.22
CA VAL A 81 -6.24 -0.71 6.81
C VAL A 81 -4.95 -1.52 6.65
N ALA A 82 -4.30 -1.44 5.50
CA ALA A 82 -3.05 -2.13 5.25
C ALA A 82 -1.92 -1.67 6.20
N GLU A 83 -1.83 -0.36 6.50
CA GLU A 83 -0.85 0.14 7.46
C GLU A 83 -1.13 -0.39 8.88
N GLN A 84 -2.40 -0.47 9.30
CA GLN A 84 -2.75 -1.06 10.59
C GLN A 84 -2.41 -2.55 10.64
N LEU A 85 -2.74 -3.30 9.58
CA LEU A 85 -2.41 -4.72 9.48
C LEU A 85 -0.90 -4.96 9.45
N ARG A 86 -0.13 -4.07 8.81
CA ARG A 86 1.34 -4.14 8.81
C ARG A 86 1.88 -4.06 10.22
N ILE A 87 1.44 -3.08 11.01
CA ILE A 87 1.85 -2.90 12.40
C ILE A 87 1.43 -4.11 13.25
N ALA A 88 0.18 -4.54 13.11
CA ALA A 88 -0.35 -5.71 13.83
C ALA A 88 0.41 -6.99 13.46
N SER A 89 0.83 -7.16 12.20
CA SER A 89 1.58 -8.33 11.77
C SER A 89 2.98 -8.41 12.39
N ALA A 90 3.63 -7.27 12.60
CA ALA A 90 4.91 -7.19 13.32
C ALA A 90 4.73 -7.57 14.79
N GLN A 91 3.70 -6.99 15.45
CA GLN A 91 3.37 -7.31 16.83
C GLN A 91 3.08 -8.80 17.03
N MET A 92 2.27 -9.41 16.16
CA MET A 92 1.96 -10.84 16.22
C MET A 92 3.20 -11.74 16.16
N VAL A 93 4.26 -11.35 15.44
CA VAL A 93 5.52 -12.10 15.41
C VAL A 93 6.25 -12.00 16.75
N MET A 94 6.23 -10.81 17.35
CA MET A 94 6.86 -10.59 18.66
C MET A 94 6.14 -11.34 19.75
N ASP A 95 4.81 -11.25 19.82
CA ASP A 95 3.96 -11.95 20.79
C ASP A 95 4.11 -13.47 20.68
N ALA A 96 4.13 -14.02 19.45
CA ALA A 96 4.30 -15.45 19.21
C ALA A 96 5.66 -15.99 19.69
N ARG A 97 6.64 -15.11 19.88
CA ARG A 97 7.97 -15.44 20.39
C ARG A 97 8.18 -15.03 21.85
N GLY A 98 7.15 -14.47 22.50
CA GLY A 98 7.18 -14.07 23.90
C GLY A 98 7.97 -12.79 24.17
N PHE A 99 8.18 -11.92 23.14
CA PHE A 99 8.84 -10.64 23.32
C PHE A 99 7.82 -9.55 23.66
N GLU A 100 8.00 -8.90 24.80
CA GLU A 100 7.15 -7.78 25.23
C GLU A 100 7.55 -6.45 24.58
N SER A 101 8.80 -6.34 24.13
CA SER A 101 9.31 -5.10 23.53
C SER A 101 10.42 -5.33 22.49
N ALA A 102 10.59 -4.36 21.59
CA ALA A 102 11.67 -4.37 20.61
C ALA A 102 13.08 -4.34 21.26
N SER A 103 13.19 -3.85 22.51
CA SER A 103 14.47 -3.83 23.23
C SER A 103 14.96 -5.24 23.59
N GLU A 104 14.06 -6.20 23.72
CA GLU A 104 14.41 -7.60 24.00
C GLU A 104 15.05 -8.28 22.79
N LEU A 105 14.65 -7.88 21.58
CA LEU A 105 15.31 -8.34 20.35
C LEU A 105 16.80 -7.98 20.34
N GLY A 106 17.17 -6.83 20.88
CA GLY A 106 18.56 -6.39 20.95
C GLY A 106 19.44 -7.22 21.90
N LYS A 107 18.84 -8.04 22.75
CA LYS A 107 19.55 -8.95 23.69
C LYS A 107 19.80 -10.33 23.10
N LEU A 108 19.19 -10.64 21.96
CA LEU A 108 19.36 -11.92 21.28
C LEU A 108 20.72 -11.99 20.58
N GLU A 109 21.20 -13.21 20.35
CA GLU A 109 22.31 -13.49 19.45
C GLU A 109 22.01 -12.93 18.04
N ALA A 110 23.03 -12.40 17.37
CA ALA A 110 22.87 -11.73 16.05
C ALA A 110 22.16 -12.60 15.01
N THR A 111 22.35 -13.92 15.08
CA THR A 111 21.71 -14.88 14.17
C THR A 111 20.21 -14.99 14.44
N GLU A 112 19.82 -15.11 15.70
CA GLU A 112 18.41 -15.20 16.12
C GLU A 112 17.68 -13.89 15.86
N GLN A 113 18.30 -12.76 16.20
CA GLN A 113 17.78 -11.42 15.93
C GLN A 113 17.47 -11.26 14.44
N ARG A 114 18.40 -11.69 13.56
CA ARG A 114 18.22 -11.62 12.12
C ARG A 114 17.01 -12.44 11.65
N VAL A 115 16.82 -13.64 12.19
CA VAL A 115 15.67 -14.50 11.82
C VAL A 115 14.35 -13.85 12.22
N VAL A 116 14.26 -13.28 13.43
CA VAL A 116 13.04 -12.57 13.88
C VAL A 116 12.75 -11.36 13.00
N VAL A 117 13.74 -10.51 12.78
CA VAL A 117 13.61 -9.30 11.96
C VAL A 117 13.19 -9.66 10.52
N MET A 118 13.81 -10.67 9.92
CA MET A 118 13.42 -11.10 8.56
C MET A 118 12.00 -11.66 8.51
N THR A 119 11.56 -12.36 9.55
CA THR A 119 10.17 -12.85 9.64
C THR A 119 9.17 -11.67 9.69
N ILE A 120 9.45 -10.64 10.50
CA ILE A 120 8.64 -9.42 10.58
C ILE A 120 8.58 -8.75 9.20
N VAL A 121 9.76 -8.48 8.60
CA VAL A 121 9.87 -7.81 7.30
C VAL A 121 9.12 -8.55 6.20
N GLN A 122 9.18 -9.88 6.18
CA GLN A 122 8.46 -10.70 5.19
C GLN A 122 6.94 -10.65 5.37
N ARG A 123 6.45 -10.63 6.60
CA ARG A 123 5.01 -10.47 6.88
C ARG A 123 4.52 -9.07 6.52
N GLU A 124 5.23 -8.04 6.93
CA GLU A 124 4.92 -6.65 6.57
C GLU A 124 4.87 -6.47 5.05
N LEU A 125 5.88 -6.99 4.35
CA LEU A 125 5.95 -6.93 2.90
C LEU A 125 4.75 -7.65 2.26
N GLY A 126 4.39 -8.83 2.73
CA GLY A 126 3.25 -9.60 2.21
C GLY A 126 1.92 -8.83 2.34
N VAL A 127 1.65 -8.24 3.50
CA VAL A 127 0.46 -7.39 3.73
C VAL A 127 0.42 -6.22 2.76
N MET A 128 1.55 -5.50 2.61
CA MET A 128 1.60 -4.31 1.76
C MET A 128 1.57 -4.64 0.26
N VAL A 129 2.10 -5.78 -0.14
CA VAL A 129 1.98 -6.30 -1.53
C VAL A 129 0.53 -6.65 -1.83
N ALA A 130 -0.17 -7.34 -0.94
CA ALA A 130 -1.59 -7.64 -1.11
C ALA A 130 -2.42 -6.35 -1.24
N ALA A 131 -2.16 -5.35 -0.40
CA ALA A 131 -2.81 -4.04 -0.51
C ALA A 131 -2.50 -3.34 -1.84
N ALA A 132 -1.25 -3.37 -2.31
CA ALA A 132 -0.87 -2.78 -3.61
C ALA A 132 -1.63 -3.44 -4.78
N VAL A 133 -1.81 -4.77 -4.75
CA VAL A 133 -2.61 -5.49 -5.75
C VAL A 133 -4.07 -5.04 -5.71
N VAL A 134 -4.68 -4.99 -4.52
CA VAL A 134 -6.08 -4.57 -4.35
C VAL A 134 -6.27 -3.13 -4.83
N MET A 135 -5.39 -2.20 -4.43
CA MET A 135 -5.43 -0.81 -4.87
C MET A 135 -5.32 -0.69 -6.40
N THR A 136 -4.41 -1.46 -7.02
CA THR A 136 -4.24 -1.47 -8.48
C THR A 136 -5.51 -1.91 -9.19
N VAL A 137 -6.17 -2.97 -8.72
CA VAL A 137 -7.43 -3.46 -9.30
C VAL A 137 -8.54 -2.43 -9.16
N LEU A 138 -8.66 -1.79 -7.98
CA LEU A 138 -9.68 -0.76 -7.74
C LEU A 138 -9.46 0.47 -8.64
N LEU A 139 -8.22 0.94 -8.77
CA LEU A 139 -7.87 2.07 -9.65
C LEU A 139 -8.11 1.73 -11.13
N ALA A 140 -7.80 0.51 -11.56
CA ALA A 140 -8.10 0.06 -12.92
C ALA A 140 -9.62 0.03 -13.18
N ARG A 141 -10.42 -0.37 -12.19
CA ARG A 141 -11.90 -0.31 -12.27
C ARG A 141 -12.40 1.14 -12.29
N ALA A 142 -11.82 2.03 -11.47
CA ALA A 142 -12.15 3.46 -11.51
C ALA A 142 -11.91 4.04 -12.91
N ALA A 143 -10.76 3.75 -13.53
CA ALA A 143 -10.44 4.22 -14.88
C ALA A 143 -11.44 3.73 -15.95
N GLY A 144 -12.07 2.58 -15.75
CA GLY A 144 -13.07 2.03 -16.66
C GLY A 144 -14.52 2.53 -16.43
N THR A 145 -14.76 3.32 -15.38
CA THR A 145 -16.10 3.81 -14.99
C THR A 145 -16.25 5.33 -15.06
N GLY A 146 -15.16 6.05 -15.45
CA GLY A 146 -15.09 7.51 -15.56
C GLY A 146 -15.36 8.05 -16.96
#